data_fc868b1568ede913c66ef70c3604d583
#
_entry.id   fc868b1568ede913c66ef70c3604d583
#
_cell.length_a   1.000
_cell.length_b   1.000
_cell.length_c   1.000
_cell.angle_alpha   90.00
_cell.angle_beta   90.00
_cell.angle_gamma   90.00
#
_symmetry.space_group_name_H-M   'P 1'
#
loop_
_entity.id
_entity.type
_entity.pdbx_description
1 polymer ?
#
loop_
_entity_poly.entity_id
_entity_poly.type
_entity_poly.pdbx_seq_one_letter_code
_entity_poly.pdbx_strand_id
1 'polypeptide(L)'
;MTELPRIISVDDHVIEPAHLFETWLPHKYRDRGPKPLTAGIGELAYVGGKYRITMDPDGPPTDWWIYEDLRFPYKRNIAAVGFDRDEMTLEGITRAQMRPGCWDPAERLKDMDLNHVEGSLCFPTFPRFCGQTFAEAHDKEVALACVRAYNDWMVEEWCGDSGGRLIPLCLIPLWDVGLAVAEIRRNAARGVRAVTFSEIPTHLGLPSIHSGHWDPFFAVCQETGTVVNMHIGSSSQMPAASPDAPPAVQAALSFNNAMASMMDFLFSGVLVKFPTLKLAYSEGQMGWIPYALERADDVWAEHRAWGGVRDLIPEPPSTYYYRQIFCCFFRDKHGVASLDVVGRDNATFETDYPHVDSTFPHTKEVALDHVKGLDDETVYKLMRGNAIRMLGLDLDR
;
A
#
# COMPACT_ATOMS: atom_id res chain seq x y z
N MET A 1 -21.43 17.97 -14.91
CA MET A 1 -21.18 17.07 -13.75
C MET A 1 -22.28 17.33 -12.75
N THR A 2 -23.18 16.37 -12.52
CA THR A 2 -24.34 16.54 -11.64
C THR A 2 -23.95 16.53 -10.17
N GLU A 3 -23.06 15.65 -9.74
CA GLU A 3 -22.47 15.61 -8.39
C GLU A 3 -21.24 14.70 -8.43
N LEU A 4 -20.19 14.99 -7.65
CA LEU A 4 -19.04 14.10 -7.52
C LEU A 4 -19.47 12.81 -6.79
N PRO A 5 -19.25 11.61 -7.34
CA PRO A 5 -19.45 10.37 -6.60
C PRO A 5 -18.65 10.36 -5.30
N ARG A 6 -19.17 9.70 -4.25
CA ARG A 6 -18.34 9.44 -3.07
C ARG A 6 -17.16 8.56 -3.46
N ILE A 7 -16.00 8.85 -2.88
CA ILE A 7 -14.73 8.28 -3.28
C ILE A 7 -14.50 6.95 -2.57
N ILE A 8 -13.98 5.95 -3.29
CA ILE A 8 -13.36 4.77 -2.69
C ILE A 8 -11.85 4.98 -2.79
N SER A 9 -11.23 5.22 -1.64
CA SER A 9 -9.78 5.32 -1.53
C SER A 9 -9.16 3.93 -1.53
N VAL A 10 -8.24 3.70 -2.46
CA VAL A 10 -7.52 2.42 -2.58
C VAL A 10 -6.17 2.42 -1.87
N ASP A 11 -5.83 3.52 -1.25
CA ASP A 11 -4.63 3.67 -0.44
C ASP A 11 -4.85 4.67 0.69
N ASP A 12 -4.99 4.14 1.87
CA ASP A 12 -4.94 4.82 3.16
C ASP A 12 -4.11 3.96 4.12
N HIS A 13 -3.89 4.48 5.33
CA HIS A 13 -3.11 3.77 6.34
C HIS A 13 -3.83 3.73 7.69
N VAL A 14 -3.48 2.72 8.48
CA VAL A 14 -3.94 2.61 9.87
C VAL A 14 -2.77 2.64 10.83
N ILE A 15 -2.90 3.38 11.91
CA ILE A 15 -1.99 3.31 13.06
C ILE A 15 -2.52 2.23 13.98
N GLU A 16 -1.76 1.16 14.16
CA GLU A 16 -2.19 0.03 14.98
C GLU A 16 -2.44 0.45 16.43
N PRO A 17 -3.61 0.10 17.00
CA PRO A 17 -3.91 0.43 18.39
C PRO A 17 -3.03 -0.37 19.35
N ALA A 18 -2.73 0.20 20.52
CA ALA A 18 -1.80 -0.40 21.48
C ALA A 18 -2.20 -1.81 21.95
N HIS A 19 -3.50 -2.10 21.97
CA HIS A 19 -4.04 -3.40 22.45
C HIS A 19 -3.98 -4.51 21.40
N LEU A 20 -3.63 -4.25 20.14
CA LEU A 20 -3.75 -5.22 19.05
C LEU A 20 -3.14 -6.58 19.41
N PHE A 21 -1.83 -6.64 19.67
CA PHE A 21 -1.16 -7.92 19.94
C PHE A 21 -1.44 -8.48 21.34
N GLU A 22 -1.81 -7.65 22.29
CA GLU A 22 -2.27 -8.14 23.59
C GLU A 22 -3.61 -8.86 23.49
N THR A 23 -4.50 -8.38 22.64
CA THR A 23 -5.85 -8.96 22.46
C THR A 23 -5.83 -10.14 21.48
N TRP A 24 -5.24 -9.96 20.31
CA TRP A 24 -5.38 -10.87 19.16
C TRP A 24 -4.27 -11.92 19.05
N LEU A 25 -3.10 -11.70 19.69
CA LEU A 25 -2.05 -12.70 19.68
C LEU A 25 -2.36 -13.81 20.68
N PRO A 26 -2.25 -15.11 20.31
CA PRO A 26 -2.45 -16.21 21.24
C PRO A 26 -1.60 -16.06 22.51
N HIS A 27 -2.18 -16.33 23.68
CA HIS A 27 -1.58 -16.09 25.00
C HIS A 27 -0.14 -16.61 25.12
N LYS A 28 0.15 -17.81 24.58
CA LYS A 28 1.49 -18.43 24.63
C LYS A 28 2.59 -17.65 23.91
N TYR A 29 2.23 -16.69 23.04
CA TYR A 29 3.18 -15.87 22.28
C TYR A 29 3.26 -14.43 22.78
N ARG A 30 2.33 -13.99 23.63
CA ARG A 30 2.24 -12.58 24.03
C ARG A 30 3.53 -12.04 24.60
N ASP A 31 4.25 -12.80 25.42
CA ASP A 31 5.50 -12.33 26.04
C ASP A 31 6.62 -12.06 25.01
N ARG A 32 6.59 -12.75 23.86
CA ARG A 32 7.56 -12.62 22.76
C ARG A 32 7.05 -11.76 21.58
N GLY A 33 5.77 -11.41 21.60
CA GLY A 33 5.15 -10.59 20.55
C GLY A 33 5.45 -9.10 20.70
N PRO A 34 4.99 -8.29 19.73
CA PRO A 34 5.15 -6.84 19.76
C PRO A 34 4.52 -6.22 21.02
N LYS A 35 5.22 -5.23 21.61
CA LYS A 35 4.78 -4.51 22.81
C LYS A 35 4.73 -3.01 22.52
N PRO A 36 3.62 -2.33 22.88
CA PRO A 36 3.59 -0.87 22.84
C PRO A 36 4.40 -0.30 24.03
N LEU A 37 5.07 0.81 23.79
CA LEU A 37 5.83 1.55 24.79
C LEU A 37 5.73 3.04 24.48
N THR A 38 5.48 3.88 25.50
CA THR A 38 5.67 5.32 25.38
C THR A 38 7.01 5.68 26.05
N ALA A 39 7.94 6.23 25.27
CA ALA A 39 9.28 6.62 25.73
C ALA A 39 9.80 7.81 24.93
N GLY A 40 10.82 8.47 25.44
CA GLY A 40 11.44 9.60 24.73
C GLY A 40 12.18 9.16 23.46
N ILE A 41 12.16 10.03 22.44
CA ILE A 41 12.92 9.88 21.20
C ILE A 41 14.13 10.82 21.20
N GLY A 42 15.27 10.29 20.79
CA GLY A 42 16.49 11.07 20.58
C GLY A 42 16.64 11.47 19.11
N GLU A 43 17.70 10.95 18.46
CA GLU A 43 17.91 11.22 17.04
C GLU A 43 16.81 10.57 16.18
N LEU A 44 16.29 11.34 15.24
CA LEU A 44 15.46 10.85 14.16
C LEU A 44 15.91 11.55 12.87
N ALA A 45 16.65 10.84 12.05
CA ALA A 45 17.15 11.33 10.78
C ALA A 45 16.81 10.36 9.64
N TYR A 46 16.55 10.88 8.45
CA TYR A 46 16.34 10.10 7.24
C TYR A 46 17.54 10.31 6.31
N VAL A 47 18.39 9.28 6.18
CA VAL A 47 19.67 9.38 5.48
C VAL A 47 19.80 8.22 4.50
N GLY A 48 20.05 8.55 3.24
CA GLY A 48 20.27 7.54 2.20
C GLY A 48 19.11 6.54 2.03
N GLY A 49 17.87 6.98 2.20
CA GLY A 49 16.69 6.12 2.08
C GLY A 49 16.35 5.29 3.32
N LYS A 50 17.03 5.53 4.45
CA LYS A 50 16.82 4.80 5.71
C LYS A 50 16.70 5.73 6.91
N TYR A 51 15.87 5.34 7.86
CA TYR A 51 15.77 6.03 9.14
C TYR A 51 16.92 5.62 10.07
N ARG A 52 17.52 6.62 10.74
CA ARG A 52 18.34 6.46 11.93
C ARG A 52 17.55 6.95 13.12
N ILE A 53 17.36 6.10 14.11
CA ILE A 53 16.45 6.36 15.22
C ILE A 53 17.13 5.91 16.51
N THR A 54 17.10 6.76 17.53
CA THR A 54 17.57 6.41 18.89
C THR A 54 16.49 6.73 19.91
N MET A 55 16.48 5.98 21.01
CA MET A 55 15.67 6.30 22.18
C MET A 55 16.50 7.21 23.12
N ASP A 56 15.84 8.19 23.72
CA ASP A 56 16.42 9.08 24.72
C ASP A 56 15.39 9.28 25.85
N PRO A 57 15.67 8.83 27.08
CA PRO A 57 14.73 8.99 28.19
C PRO A 57 14.31 10.44 28.47
N ASP A 58 15.18 11.40 28.16
CA ASP A 58 14.94 12.83 28.35
C ASP A 58 14.34 13.52 27.11
N GLY A 59 14.16 12.76 26.01
CA GLY A 59 13.62 13.26 24.75
C GLY A 59 12.09 13.42 24.77
N PRO A 60 11.51 14.01 23.70
CA PRO A 60 10.08 14.16 23.56
C PRO A 60 9.36 12.81 23.61
N PRO A 61 8.21 12.69 24.34
CA PRO A 61 7.46 11.45 24.45
C PRO A 61 6.94 11.00 23.08
N THR A 62 7.15 9.74 22.77
CA THR A 62 6.80 9.10 21.51
C THR A 62 6.24 7.72 21.78
N ASP A 63 5.23 7.29 21.03
CA ASP A 63 4.74 5.91 21.08
C ASP A 63 5.56 5.02 20.17
N TRP A 64 5.97 3.88 20.69
CA TRP A 64 6.81 2.89 20.05
C TRP A 64 6.12 1.53 20.00
N TRP A 65 6.50 0.73 19.01
CA TRP A 65 6.43 -0.71 19.07
C TRP A 65 7.81 -1.29 19.30
N ILE A 66 7.90 -2.21 20.25
CA ILE A 66 9.11 -2.97 20.57
C ILE A 66 8.85 -4.41 20.17
N TYR A 67 9.66 -4.94 19.27
CA TYR A 67 9.55 -6.33 18.82
C TYR A 67 10.92 -6.90 18.48
N GLU A 68 11.39 -7.92 19.20
CA GLU A 68 12.77 -8.41 19.13
C GLU A 68 13.77 -7.23 19.20
N ASP A 69 14.61 -7.07 18.18
CA ASP A 69 15.58 -5.95 18.09
C ASP A 69 14.97 -4.68 17.51
N LEU A 70 13.76 -4.75 16.96
CA LEU A 70 13.10 -3.61 16.34
C LEU A 70 12.61 -2.62 17.40
N ARG A 71 12.89 -1.34 17.14
CA ARG A 71 12.37 -0.17 17.84
C ARG A 71 11.70 0.72 16.81
N PHE A 72 10.37 0.67 16.73
CA PHE A 72 9.58 1.37 15.73
C PHE A 72 8.82 2.53 16.39
N PRO A 73 9.25 3.79 16.23
CA PRO A 73 8.52 4.96 16.72
C PRO A 73 7.45 5.38 15.73
N TYR A 74 6.35 5.88 16.23
CA TYR A 74 5.46 6.67 15.39
C TYR A 74 6.02 8.08 15.19
N LYS A 75 5.85 8.60 13.97
CA LYS A 75 6.34 9.90 13.54
C LYS A 75 5.17 10.74 13.03
N ARG A 76 5.28 12.05 13.18
CA ARG A 76 4.19 12.95 12.80
C ARG A 76 3.86 12.88 11.30
N ASN A 77 4.84 12.67 10.43
CA ASN A 77 4.60 12.56 8.98
C ASN A 77 3.74 11.35 8.56
N ILE A 78 3.63 10.31 9.39
CA ILE A 78 2.77 9.14 9.14
C ILE A 78 1.43 9.20 9.88
N ALA A 79 1.19 10.26 10.66
CA ALA A 79 -0.06 10.57 11.35
C ALA A 79 -0.29 12.08 11.29
N ALA A 80 -0.19 12.64 10.07
CA ALA A 80 -0.06 14.06 9.82
C ALA A 80 -1.41 14.80 9.76
N VAL A 81 -2.51 14.08 9.54
CA VAL A 81 -3.83 14.71 9.42
C VAL A 81 -4.24 15.45 10.70
N GLY A 82 -4.67 16.69 10.54
CA GLY A 82 -5.02 17.58 11.65
C GLY A 82 -3.91 18.55 12.06
N PHE A 83 -2.70 18.41 11.51
CA PHE A 83 -1.60 19.37 11.68
C PHE A 83 -1.49 20.33 10.49
N ASP A 84 -0.99 21.53 10.75
CA ASP A 84 -0.61 22.46 9.68
C ASP A 84 0.61 21.94 8.92
N ARG A 85 0.77 22.34 7.65
CA ARG A 85 1.86 21.83 6.79
C ARG A 85 3.27 21.99 7.39
N ASP A 86 3.52 23.09 8.08
CA ASP A 86 4.81 23.36 8.72
C ASP A 86 5.05 22.52 9.99
N GLU A 87 4.01 21.88 10.52
CA GLU A 87 4.06 21.00 11.68
C GLU A 87 4.18 19.51 11.31
N MET A 88 4.03 19.15 10.02
CA MET A 88 4.11 17.77 9.51
C MET A 88 5.58 17.31 9.40
N THR A 89 6.26 17.26 10.53
CA THR A 89 7.69 16.95 10.64
C THR A 89 7.95 15.45 10.82
N LEU A 90 9.25 15.08 10.87
CA LEU A 90 9.68 13.73 11.25
C LEU A 90 9.71 13.48 12.76
N GLU A 91 9.27 14.45 13.59
CA GLU A 91 9.26 14.30 15.05
C GLU A 91 8.39 13.13 15.50
N GLY A 92 8.76 12.57 16.66
CA GLY A 92 7.96 11.52 17.30
C GLY A 92 6.60 12.03 17.75
N ILE A 93 5.62 11.13 17.78
CA ILE A 93 4.25 11.45 18.17
C ILE A 93 3.65 10.35 19.04
N THR A 94 2.82 10.71 19.99
CA THR A 94 1.99 9.76 20.75
C THR A 94 0.59 9.65 20.16
N ARG A 95 -0.10 8.51 20.37
CA ARG A 95 -1.50 8.34 19.93
C ARG A 95 -2.44 9.41 20.49
N ALA A 96 -2.16 9.91 21.69
CA ALA A 96 -2.95 11.00 22.30
C ALA A 96 -2.86 12.33 21.52
N GLN A 97 -1.80 12.53 20.77
CA GLN A 97 -1.57 13.71 19.92
C GLN A 97 -2.09 13.53 18.50
N MET A 98 -2.29 12.27 18.06
CA MET A 98 -2.83 11.96 16.74
C MET A 98 -4.32 12.26 16.67
N ARG A 99 -4.81 12.57 15.49
CA ARG A 99 -6.24 12.56 15.22
C ARG A 99 -6.80 11.15 15.47
N PRO A 100 -7.90 10.99 16.25
CA PRO A 100 -8.40 9.65 16.61
C PRO A 100 -8.70 8.75 15.42
N GLY A 101 -9.16 9.28 14.28
CA GLY A 101 -9.38 8.51 13.05
C GLY A 101 -8.13 7.80 12.51
N CYS A 102 -6.91 8.10 13.00
CA CYS A 102 -5.71 7.36 12.64
C CYS A 102 -5.73 5.91 13.13
N TRP A 103 -6.36 5.65 14.32
CA TRP A 103 -6.28 4.34 15.02
C TRP A 103 -7.63 3.83 15.57
N ASP A 104 -8.67 4.63 15.55
CA ASP A 104 -10.03 4.28 15.97
C ASP A 104 -10.93 4.16 14.73
N PRO A 105 -11.54 2.98 14.46
CA PRO A 105 -12.35 2.80 13.25
C PRO A 105 -13.65 3.63 13.26
N ALA A 106 -14.26 3.87 14.43
CA ALA A 106 -15.47 4.68 14.50
C ALA A 106 -15.18 6.16 14.21
N GLU A 107 -14.05 6.68 14.68
CA GLU A 107 -13.59 8.03 14.36
C GLU A 107 -13.11 8.13 12.90
N ARG A 108 -12.50 7.05 12.35
CA ARG A 108 -12.14 6.99 10.93
C ARG A 108 -13.36 7.15 10.03
N LEU A 109 -14.47 6.49 10.34
CA LEU A 109 -15.71 6.63 9.56
C LEU A 109 -16.24 8.08 9.57
N LYS A 110 -16.11 8.80 10.68
CA LYS A 110 -16.47 10.23 10.74
C LYS A 110 -15.54 11.08 9.86
N ASP A 111 -14.25 10.80 9.89
CA ASP A 111 -13.29 11.49 9.03
C ASP A 111 -13.51 11.20 7.53
N MET A 112 -13.88 9.98 7.20
CA MET A 112 -14.28 9.62 5.84
C MET A 112 -15.53 10.39 5.39
N ASP A 113 -16.52 10.58 6.28
CA ASP A 113 -17.72 11.37 5.97
C ASP A 113 -17.37 12.85 5.73
N LEU A 114 -16.51 13.44 6.56
CA LEU A 114 -16.01 14.80 6.36
C LEU A 114 -15.25 14.95 5.03
N ASN A 115 -14.55 13.90 4.61
CA ASN A 115 -13.64 13.91 3.48
C ASN A 115 -14.26 13.41 2.16
N HIS A 116 -15.57 13.21 2.13
CA HIS A 116 -16.31 12.70 0.96
C HIS A 116 -15.91 11.27 0.54
N VAL A 117 -15.40 10.45 1.46
CA VAL A 117 -14.94 9.07 1.21
C VAL A 117 -16.01 8.07 1.62
N GLU A 118 -16.36 7.14 0.72
CA GLU A 118 -17.28 6.03 0.97
C GLU A 118 -16.56 4.81 1.51
N GLY A 119 -15.47 4.42 0.85
CA GLY A 119 -14.67 3.24 1.19
C GLY A 119 -13.19 3.57 1.33
N SER A 120 -12.48 2.82 2.18
CA SER A 120 -11.06 3.03 2.48
C SER A 120 -10.34 1.70 2.64
N LEU A 121 -9.34 1.43 1.78
CA LEU A 121 -8.42 0.31 1.90
C LEU A 121 -7.20 0.76 2.68
N CYS A 122 -6.92 0.13 3.85
CA CYS A 122 -5.89 0.61 4.76
C CYS A 122 -4.65 -0.30 4.79
N PHE A 123 -3.50 0.26 4.43
CA PHE A 123 -2.19 -0.37 4.62
C PHE A 123 -1.75 -0.33 6.08
N PRO A 124 -0.94 -1.32 6.52
CA PRO A 124 -0.36 -1.35 7.85
C PRO A 124 0.76 -0.31 8.01
N THR A 125 0.98 0.13 9.26
CA THR A 125 2.09 1.04 9.60
C THR A 125 3.21 0.31 10.36
N PHE A 126 2.93 -0.30 11.52
CA PHE A 126 3.95 -1.02 12.29
C PHE A 126 4.46 -2.30 11.59
N PRO A 127 3.63 -3.13 10.98
CA PRO A 127 4.13 -4.26 10.18
C PRO A 127 4.95 -3.82 8.97
N ARG A 128 5.01 -2.54 8.66
CA ARG A 128 5.40 -1.92 7.40
C ARG A 128 4.48 -2.38 6.27
N PHE A 129 4.65 -1.85 5.07
CA PHE A 129 3.65 -1.93 4.00
C PHE A 129 3.22 -3.35 3.58
N CYS A 130 4.08 -4.37 3.71
CA CYS A 130 3.74 -5.75 3.34
C CYS A 130 4.16 -6.79 4.39
N GLY A 131 4.34 -6.40 5.65
CA GLY A 131 4.73 -7.31 6.72
C GLY A 131 6.23 -7.54 6.84
N GLN A 132 7.06 -6.62 6.34
CA GLN A 132 8.53 -6.72 6.41
C GLN A 132 9.01 -6.91 7.86
N THR A 133 8.36 -6.27 8.84
CA THR A 133 8.66 -6.42 10.27
C THR A 133 8.66 -7.88 10.69
N PHE A 134 7.66 -8.64 10.25
CA PHE A 134 7.55 -10.06 10.59
C PHE A 134 8.44 -10.95 9.70
N ALA A 135 8.70 -10.53 8.46
CA ALA A 135 9.64 -11.23 7.58
C ALA A 135 11.08 -11.15 8.09
N GLU A 136 11.45 -10.06 8.75
CA GLU A 136 12.78 -9.84 9.34
C GLU A 136 12.94 -10.45 10.74
N ALA A 137 11.84 -10.84 11.43
CA ALA A 137 11.86 -11.43 12.76
C ALA A 137 12.65 -12.75 12.82
N HIS A 138 13.34 -12.99 13.93
CA HIS A 138 14.12 -14.21 14.15
C HIS A 138 13.22 -15.43 14.46
N ASP A 139 12.20 -15.22 15.29
CA ASP A 139 11.23 -16.27 15.68
C ASP A 139 10.08 -16.35 14.66
N LYS A 140 10.20 -17.21 13.67
CA LYS A 140 9.19 -17.36 12.61
C LYS A 140 7.87 -17.95 13.08
N GLU A 141 7.84 -18.69 14.20
CA GLU A 141 6.59 -19.18 14.80
C GLU A 141 5.78 -18.03 15.39
N VAL A 142 6.44 -17.14 16.15
CA VAL A 142 5.81 -15.93 16.68
C VAL A 142 5.44 -14.97 15.56
N ALA A 143 6.31 -14.78 14.56
CA ALA A 143 6.04 -13.92 13.41
C ALA A 143 4.79 -14.37 12.64
N LEU A 144 4.61 -15.67 12.41
CA LEU A 144 3.39 -16.21 11.79
C LEU A 144 2.14 -15.92 12.63
N ALA A 145 2.25 -16.10 13.94
CA ALA A 145 1.16 -15.78 14.86
C ALA A 145 0.83 -14.29 14.84
N CYS A 146 1.83 -13.40 14.71
CA CYS A 146 1.63 -11.97 14.59
C CYS A 146 0.95 -11.57 13.26
N VAL A 147 1.34 -12.17 12.12
CA VAL A 147 0.66 -11.98 10.83
C VAL A 147 -0.83 -12.34 10.95
N ARG A 148 -1.14 -13.48 11.55
CA ARG A 148 -2.53 -13.93 11.76
C ARG A 148 -3.30 -13.03 12.70
N ALA A 149 -2.69 -12.62 13.81
CA ALA A 149 -3.29 -11.71 14.78
C ALA A 149 -3.62 -10.35 14.12
N TYR A 150 -2.70 -9.80 13.31
CA TYR A 150 -2.95 -8.60 12.54
C TYR A 150 -4.12 -8.77 11.57
N ASN A 151 -4.15 -9.86 10.80
CA ASN A 151 -5.21 -10.11 9.82
C ASN A 151 -6.57 -10.32 10.50
N ASP A 152 -6.61 -11.00 11.65
CA ASP A 152 -7.83 -11.20 12.41
C ASP A 152 -8.35 -9.89 12.99
N TRP A 153 -7.48 -9.06 13.55
CA TRP A 153 -7.80 -7.71 13.98
C TRP A 153 -8.31 -6.83 12.83
N MET A 154 -7.60 -6.85 11.69
CA MET A 154 -7.97 -6.08 10.50
C MET A 154 -9.40 -6.41 10.04
N VAL A 155 -9.74 -7.69 9.97
CA VAL A 155 -11.04 -8.14 9.46
C VAL A 155 -12.16 -7.97 10.49
N GLU A 156 -11.91 -8.29 11.78
CA GLU A 156 -12.94 -8.40 12.78
C GLU A 156 -13.14 -7.13 13.61
N GLU A 157 -12.08 -6.35 13.85
CA GLU A 157 -12.16 -5.14 14.65
C GLU A 157 -12.08 -3.87 13.79
N TRP A 158 -11.02 -3.71 13.00
CA TRP A 158 -10.86 -2.51 12.18
C TRP A 158 -11.97 -2.36 11.13
N CYS A 159 -12.27 -3.42 10.40
CA CYS A 159 -13.28 -3.41 9.35
C CYS A 159 -14.67 -3.88 9.81
N GLY A 160 -14.76 -4.62 10.93
CA GLY A 160 -15.94 -5.41 11.32
C GLY A 160 -17.24 -4.62 11.37
N ASP A 161 -17.29 -3.53 12.12
CA ASP A 161 -18.50 -2.73 12.32
C ASP A 161 -18.61 -1.54 11.36
N SER A 162 -17.82 -1.51 10.29
CA SER A 162 -17.77 -0.39 9.34
C SER A 162 -18.89 -0.37 8.31
N GLY A 163 -19.74 -1.40 8.26
CA GLY A 163 -20.75 -1.56 7.20
C GLY A 163 -20.12 -1.78 5.81
N GLY A 164 -18.91 -2.33 5.75
CA GLY A 164 -18.15 -2.58 4.51
C GLY A 164 -17.39 -1.37 3.98
N ARG A 165 -17.37 -0.26 4.72
CA ARG A 165 -16.67 0.97 4.32
C ARG A 165 -15.17 0.90 4.56
N LEU A 166 -14.70 0.23 5.62
CA LEU A 166 -13.30 -0.12 5.79
C LEU A 166 -13.05 -1.46 5.10
N ILE A 167 -12.12 -1.47 4.16
CA ILE A 167 -11.86 -2.60 3.27
C ILE A 167 -10.62 -3.33 3.78
N PRO A 168 -10.72 -4.63 4.12
CA PRO A 168 -9.60 -5.34 4.71
C PRO A 168 -8.48 -5.60 3.70
N LEU A 169 -7.26 -5.21 4.06
CA LEU A 169 -6.00 -5.53 3.39
C LEU A 169 -5.18 -6.43 4.31
N CYS A 170 -4.93 -7.67 3.88
CA CYS A 170 -4.25 -8.66 4.70
C CYS A 170 -2.76 -8.77 4.38
N LEU A 171 -1.99 -9.18 5.40
CA LEU A 171 -0.58 -9.56 5.30
C LEU A 171 -0.41 -11.02 4.94
N ILE A 172 0.75 -11.36 4.40
CA ILE A 172 1.21 -12.74 4.21
C ILE A 172 2.56 -12.99 4.87
N PRO A 173 2.87 -14.23 5.29
CA PRO A 173 4.21 -14.61 5.73
C PRO A 173 5.14 -14.69 4.52
N LEU A 174 5.87 -13.59 4.23
CA LEU A 174 6.73 -13.43 3.05
C LEU A 174 7.88 -14.45 2.98
N TRP A 175 8.26 -15.08 4.09
CA TRP A 175 9.37 -16.05 4.17
C TRP A 175 9.00 -17.48 3.78
N ASP A 176 7.69 -17.75 3.56
CA ASP A 176 7.20 -19.10 3.20
C ASP A 176 5.97 -19.00 2.30
N VAL A 177 6.14 -19.39 1.06
CA VAL A 177 5.07 -19.31 0.04
C VAL A 177 3.90 -20.24 0.34
N GLY A 178 4.14 -21.38 0.99
CA GLY A 178 3.08 -22.32 1.37
C GLY A 178 2.18 -21.74 2.47
N LEU A 179 2.79 -21.09 3.48
CA LEU A 179 2.06 -20.37 4.52
C LEU A 179 1.35 -19.14 3.95
N ALA A 180 1.94 -18.45 2.97
CA ALA A 180 1.29 -17.34 2.28
C ALA A 180 0.03 -17.79 1.55
N VAL A 181 0.08 -18.88 0.79
CA VAL A 181 -1.08 -19.50 0.12
C VAL A 181 -2.18 -19.86 1.12
N ALA A 182 -1.80 -20.50 2.24
CA ALA A 182 -2.77 -20.88 3.28
C ALA A 182 -3.45 -19.65 3.89
N GLU A 183 -2.70 -18.57 4.11
CA GLU A 183 -3.23 -17.34 4.71
C GLU A 183 -4.16 -16.59 3.73
N ILE A 184 -3.85 -16.56 2.44
CA ILE A 184 -4.76 -16.00 1.42
C ILE A 184 -6.07 -16.77 1.39
N ARG A 185 -6.03 -18.12 1.32
CA ARG A 185 -7.25 -18.94 1.34
C ARG A 185 -8.08 -18.70 2.59
N ARG A 186 -7.43 -18.61 3.76
CA ARG A 186 -8.10 -18.34 5.04
C ARG A 186 -8.87 -17.02 5.00
N ASN A 187 -8.26 -15.96 4.52
CA ASN A 187 -8.87 -14.64 4.48
C ASN A 187 -9.86 -14.49 3.31
N ALA A 188 -9.60 -15.10 2.16
CA ALA A 188 -10.54 -15.11 1.04
C ALA A 188 -11.87 -15.79 1.40
N ALA A 189 -11.83 -16.86 2.23
CA ALA A 189 -13.03 -17.51 2.78
C ALA A 189 -13.87 -16.60 3.69
N ARG A 190 -13.24 -15.55 4.25
CA ARG A 190 -13.87 -14.50 5.07
C ARG A 190 -14.30 -13.27 4.25
N GLY A 191 -14.21 -13.33 2.92
CA GLY A 191 -14.60 -12.25 2.01
C GLY A 191 -13.49 -11.26 1.69
N VAL A 192 -12.28 -11.39 2.23
CA VAL A 192 -11.14 -10.52 1.90
C VAL A 192 -10.73 -10.69 0.44
N ARG A 193 -10.48 -9.58 -0.26
CA ARG A 193 -10.11 -9.56 -1.68
C ARG A 193 -8.84 -8.74 -1.94
N ALA A 194 -8.12 -8.36 -0.90
CA ALA A 194 -6.88 -7.60 -1.03
C ALA A 194 -5.77 -8.18 -0.13
N VAL A 195 -4.58 -8.29 -0.67
CA VAL A 195 -3.36 -8.68 0.01
C VAL A 195 -2.25 -7.70 -0.35
N THR A 196 -1.37 -7.38 0.60
CA THR A 196 -0.20 -6.58 0.28
C THR A 196 1.02 -7.45 0.01
N PHE A 197 1.87 -7.01 -0.91
CA PHE A 197 3.09 -7.69 -1.35
C PHE A 197 4.22 -6.68 -1.56
N SER A 198 5.46 -7.14 -1.61
CA SER A 198 6.59 -6.26 -1.91
C SER A 198 6.64 -5.88 -3.39
N GLU A 199 6.79 -4.59 -3.66
CA GLU A 199 7.00 -4.07 -5.02
C GLU A 199 8.27 -4.63 -5.67
N ILE A 200 9.35 -4.87 -4.89
CA ILE A 200 10.62 -5.47 -5.36
C ILE A 200 11.10 -6.47 -4.30
N PRO A 201 10.64 -7.73 -4.34
CA PRO A 201 10.96 -8.75 -3.31
C PRO A 201 12.47 -8.96 -3.08
N THR A 202 13.27 -8.84 -4.13
CA THR A 202 14.73 -9.02 -4.05
C THR A 202 15.43 -8.01 -3.17
N HIS A 203 14.89 -6.81 -2.98
CA HIS A 203 15.41 -5.82 -2.04
C HIS A 203 15.25 -6.27 -0.57
N LEU A 204 14.31 -7.17 -0.30
CA LEU A 204 14.10 -7.81 1.00
C LEU A 204 14.90 -9.11 1.17
N GLY A 205 15.77 -9.45 0.21
CA GLY A 205 16.47 -10.74 0.20
C GLY A 205 15.59 -11.95 -0.15
N LEU A 206 14.38 -11.69 -0.67
CA LEU A 206 13.44 -12.73 -1.09
C LEU A 206 13.68 -13.13 -2.56
N PRO A 207 13.22 -14.33 -3.00
CA PRO A 207 13.29 -14.73 -4.39
C PRO A 207 12.63 -13.72 -5.33
N SER A 208 13.21 -13.53 -6.54
CA SER A 208 12.63 -12.67 -7.56
C SER A 208 11.32 -13.25 -8.12
N ILE A 209 10.50 -12.38 -8.72
CA ILE A 209 9.26 -12.82 -9.40
C ILE A 209 9.55 -13.69 -10.65
N HIS A 210 10.77 -13.65 -11.19
CA HIS A 210 11.20 -14.48 -12.32
C HIS A 210 11.57 -15.91 -11.94
N SER A 211 11.79 -16.18 -10.65
CA SER A 211 12.27 -17.48 -10.17
C SER A 211 11.23 -18.62 -10.20
N GLY A 212 9.95 -18.28 -10.38
CA GLY A 212 8.83 -19.22 -10.22
C GLY A 212 8.49 -19.54 -8.74
N HIS A 213 9.26 -19.03 -7.77
CA HIS A 213 8.99 -19.24 -6.34
C HIS A 213 7.59 -18.74 -5.93
N TRP A 214 7.18 -17.61 -6.49
CA TRP A 214 5.90 -16.95 -6.17
C TRP A 214 4.72 -17.45 -6.98
N ASP A 215 4.91 -18.41 -7.91
CA ASP A 215 3.83 -18.95 -8.73
C ASP A 215 2.63 -19.48 -7.91
N PRO A 216 2.83 -20.22 -6.80
CA PRO A 216 1.71 -20.66 -5.97
C PRO A 216 0.94 -19.50 -5.32
N PHE A 217 1.63 -18.41 -4.97
CA PHE A 217 1.04 -17.18 -4.44
C PHE A 217 0.20 -16.47 -5.51
N PHE A 218 0.72 -16.26 -6.71
CA PHE A 218 -0.03 -15.64 -7.79
C PHE A 218 -1.21 -16.50 -8.24
N ALA A 219 -1.03 -17.84 -8.26
CA ALA A 219 -2.10 -18.78 -8.60
C ALA A 219 -3.27 -18.68 -7.61
N VAL A 220 -3.02 -18.66 -6.30
CA VAL A 220 -4.09 -18.55 -5.30
C VAL A 220 -4.76 -17.17 -5.32
N CYS A 221 -4.01 -16.09 -5.58
CA CYS A 221 -4.57 -14.75 -5.74
C CYS A 221 -5.52 -14.71 -6.93
N GLN A 222 -5.11 -15.29 -8.08
CA GLN A 222 -5.98 -15.43 -9.25
C GLN A 222 -7.23 -16.28 -8.95
N GLU A 223 -7.07 -17.44 -8.32
CA GLU A 223 -8.14 -18.37 -7.96
C GLU A 223 -9.21 -17.72 -7.07
N THR A 224 -8.78 -16.95 -6.08
CA THR A 224 -9.67 -16.32 -5.09
C THR A 224 -10.16 -14.93 -5.51
N GLY A 225 -9.64 -14.39 -6.62
CA GLY A 225 -9.89 -13.02 -7.03
C GLY A 225 -9.25 -11.98 -6.10
N THR A 226 -8.23 -12.37 -5.34
CA THR A 226 -7.50 -11.48 -4.43
C THR A 226 -6.55 -10.59 -5.23
N VAL A 227 -6.67 -9.27 -5.04
CA VAL A 227 -5.80 -8.26 -5.65
C VAL A 227 -4.48 -8.20 -4.89
N VAL A 228 -3.36 -8.21 -5.61
CA VAL A 228 -2.03 -7.99 -5.06
C VAL A 228 -1.74 -6.49 -5.06
N ASN A 229 -1.70 -5.89 -3.88
CA ASN A 229 -1.45 -4.47 -3.70
C ASN A 229 0.01 -4.24 -3.32
N MET A 230 0.68 -3.36 -4.03
CA MET A 230 2.08 -3.02 -3.83
C MET A 230 2.20 -1.52 -3.60
N HIS A 231 2.63 -1.17 -2.39
CA HIS A 231 2.86 0.22 -2.00
C HIS A 231 4.32 0.61 -2.23
N ILE A 232 4.59 1.85 -2.64
CA ILE A 232 5.96 2.35 -2.68
C ILE A 232 6.61 2.21 -1.30
N GLY A 233 7.90 1.81 -1.26
CA GLY A 233 8.59 1.54 0.01
C GLY A 233 8.35 0.15 0.61
N SER A 234 7.47 -0.68 0.05
CA SER A 234 7.28 -2.07 0.49
C SER A 234 8.51 -2.96 0.25
N SER A 235 9.48 -2.49 -0.53
CA SER A 235 10.80 -3.10 -0.70
C SER A 235 11.83 -2.68 0.37
N SER A 236 11.47 -1.80 1.32
CA SER A 236 12.36 -1.22 2.34
C SER A 236 13.54 -0.41 1.78
N GLN A 237 13.50 -0.08 0.50
CA GLN A 237 14.48 0.77 -0.16
C GLN A 237 13.76 1.83 -0.98
N MET A 238 14.06 3.10 -0.70
CA MET A 238 13.56 4.22 -1.48
C MET A 238 14.65 4.72 -2.43
N PRO A 239 14.28 5.22 -3.62
CA PRO A 239 15.24 5.81 -4.54
C PRO A 239 16.00 6.96 -3.87
N ALA A 240 17.33 6.95 -3.94
CA ALA A 240 18.18 8.00 -3.41
C ALA A 240 19.31 8.28 -4.41
N ALA A 241 19.42 9.53 -4.86
CA ALA A 241 20.48 9.94 -5.79
C ALA A 241 21.84 9.97 -5.08
N SER A 242 21.88 10.40 -3.81
CA SER A 242 23.05 10.41 -2.95
C SER A 242 22.65 10.34 -1.47
N PRO A 243 23.55 9.86 -0.58
CA PRO A 243 23.26 9.74 0.85
C PRO A 243 23.02 11.09 1.56
N ASP A 244 23.55 12.17 1.01
CA ASP A 244 23.46 13.54 1.53
C ASP A 244 22.38 14.39 0.84
N ALA A 245 21.62 13.80 -0.08
CA ALA A 245 20.48 14.47 -0.68
C ALA A 245 19.38 14.75 0.38
N PRO A 246 18.73 15.92 0.34
CA PRO A 246 17.61 16.19 1.24
C PRO A 246 16.47 15.19 1.02
N PRO A 247 15.70 14.81 2.05
CA PRO A 247 14.59 13.86 1.96
C PRO A 247 13.57 14.17 0.86
N ALA A 248 13.39 15.44 0.51
CA ALA A 248 12.53 15.89 -0.58
C ALA A 248 12.88 15.27 -1.94
N VAL A 249 14.18 14.97 -2.21
CA VAL A 249 14.60 14.30 -3.45
C VAL A 249 14.03 12.88 -3.50
N GLN A 250 14.07 12.18 -2.39
CA GLN A 250 13.55 10.80 -2.30
C GLN A 250 12.02 10.79 -2.41
N ALA A 251 11.35 11.72 -1.74
CA ALA A 251 9.90 11.88 -1.85
C ALA A 251 9.49 12.17 -3.31
N ALA A 252 10.20 13.05 -4.01
CA ALA A 252 9.95 13.35 -5.41
C ALA A 252 10.24 12.18 -6.37
N LEU A 253 11.11 11.24 -5.98
CA LEU A 253 11.48 10.06 -6.78
C LEU A 253 10.76 8.78 -6.35
N SER A 254 9.87 8.84 -5.38
CA SER A 254 9.21 7.65 -4.78
C SER A 254 8.52 6.76 -5.81
N PHE A 255 7.89 7.34 -6.83
CA PHE A 255 7.23 6.62 -7.92
C PHE A 255 8.18 5.72 -8.74
N ASN A 256 9.51 5.93 -8.68
CA ASN A 256 10.46 5.11 -9.44
C ASN A 256 10.42 3.64 -9.04
N ASN A 257 10.12 3.33 -7.78
CA ASN A 257 9.95 1.94 -7.35
C ASN A 257 8.72 1.31 -8.00
N ALA A 258 7.59 2.01 -8.05
CA ALA A 258 6.38 1.54 -8.73
C ALA A 258 6.65 1.32 -10.23
N MET A 259 7.36 2.26 -10.88
CA MET A 259 7.75 2.15 -12.27
C MET A 259 8.67 0.94 -12.52
N ALA A 260 9.70 0.75 -11.69
CA ALA A 260 10.62 -0.38 -11.81
C ALA A 260 9.90 -1.72 -11.60
N SER A 261 9.04 -1.81 -10.58
CA SER A 261 8.23 -2.99 -10.29
C SER A 261 7.25 -3.29 -11.44
N MET A 262 6.56 -2.29 -11.96
CA MET A 262 5.65 -2.48 -13.10
C MET A 262 6.38 -3.00 -14.32
N MET A 263 7.54 -2.46 -14.66
CA MET A 263 8.36 -2.98 -15.76
C MET A 263 8.79 -4.43 -15.51
N ASP A 264 9.20 -4.76 -14.28
CA ASP A 264 9.60 -6.12 -13.91
C ASP A 264 8.44 -7.12 -14.11
N PHE A 265 7.24 -6.79 -13.64
CA PHE A 265 6.05 -7.62 -13.87
C PHE A 265 5.66 -7.74 -15.34
N LEU A 266 5.69 -6.65 -16.11
CA LEU A 266 5.32 -6.64 -17.52
C LEU A 266 6.26 -7.55 -18.36
N PHE A 267 7.52 -7.68 -17.96
CA PHE A 267 8.52 -8.52 -18.67
C PHE A 267 8.77 -9.87 -18.00
N SER A 268 8.10 -10.21 -16.87
CA SER A 268 8.36 -11.45 -16.13
C SER A 268 7.71 -12.71 -16.70
N GLY A 269 6.67 -12.57 -17.51
CA GLY A 269 5.79 -13.68 -17.90
C GLY A 269 4.73 -14.07 -16.85
N VAL A 270 4.76 -13.48 -15.64
CA VAL A 270 3.76 -13.73 -14.58
C VAL A 270 2.35 -13.40 -15.07
N LEU A 271 2.17 -12.26 -15.74
CA LEU A 271 0.87 -11.81 -16.24
C LEU A 271 0.36 -12.66 -17.42
N VAL A 272 1.26 -13.33 -18.15
CA VAL A 272 0.91 -14.32 -19.17
C VAL A 272 0.42 -15.60 -18.50
N LYS A 273 1.15 -16.06 -17.48
CA LYS A 273 0.89 -17.31 -16.76
C LYS A 273 -0.39 -17.24 -15.93
N PHE A 274 -0.70 -16.06 -15.39
CA PHE A 274 -1.86 -15.80 -14.52
C PHE A 274 -2.74 -14.69 -15.13
N PRO A 275 -3.52 -14.99 -16.19
CA PRO A 275 -4.16 -13.97 -17.04
C PRO A 275 -5.31 -13.19 -16.38
N THR A 276 -5.81 -13.62 -15.22
CA THR A 276 -6.86 -12.91 -14.45
C THR A 276 -6.33 -12.36 -13.11
N LEU A 277 -5.02 -12.51 -12.84
CA LEU A 277 -4.36 -11.88 -11.71
C LEU A 277 -4.49 -10.36 -11.83
N LYS A 278 -4.80 -9.70 -10.71
CA LYS A 278 -4.86 -8.24 -10.62
C LYS A 278 -3.73 -7.71 -9.75
N LEU A 279 -3.01 -6.73 -10.24
CA LEU A 279 -1.98 -5.99 -9.51
C LEU A 279 -2.46 -4.54 -9.33
N ALA A 280 -2.22 -3.96 -8.16
CA ALA A 280 -2.50 -2.57 -7.85
C ALA A 280 -1.25 -1.90 -7.26
N TYR A 281 -0.94 -0.70 -7.76
CA TYR A 281 0.16 0.12 -7.26
C TYR A 281 -0.39 1.27 -6.45
N SER A 282 0.07 1.40 -5.21
CA SER A 282 -0.34 2.42 -4.26
C SER A 282 0.75 3.48 -4.09
N GLU A 283 0.32 4.76 -4.01
CA GLU A 283 1.17 5.96 -3.91
C GLU A 283 2.15 6.16 -5.10
N GLY A 284 2.00 5.33 -6.16
CA GLY A 284 2.90 5.32 -7.31
C GLY A 284 2.62 6.43 -8.30
N GLN A 285 1.51 7.15 -8.21
CA GLN A 285 1.01 8.09 -9.22
C GLN A 285 0.89 7.45 -10.62
N MET A 286 0.50 8.21 -11.64
CA MET A 286 0.25 7.64 -12.96
C MET A 286 0.79 8.48 -14.14
N GLY A 287 1.27 9.69 -13.89
CA GLY A 287 1.72 10.58 -14.95
C GLY A 287 2.95 10.11 -15.73
N TRP A 288 3.72 9.17 -15.18
CA TRP A 288 4.88 8.55 -15.84
C TRP A 288 4.50 7.33 -16.71
N ILE A 289 3.32 6.76 -16.54
CA ILE A 289 2.87 5.52 -17.19
C ILE A 289 2.84 5.63 -18.72
N PRO A 290 2.36 6.72 -19.34
CA PRO A 290 2.33 6.82 -20.79
C PRO A 290 3.68 6.56 -21.45
N TYR A 291 4.72 7.26 -21.01
CA TYR A 291 6.07 7.06 -21.54
C TYR A 291 6.63 5.66 -21.22
N ALA A 292 6.35 5.15 -20.02
CA ALA A 292 6.84 3.84 -19.62
C ALA A 292 6.24 2.72 -20.48
N LEU A 293 4.95 2.78 -20.83
CA LEU A 293 4.29 1.81 -21.70
C LEU A 293 4.80 1.91 -23.14
N GLU A 294 4.92 3.14 -23.69
CA GLU A 294 5.50 3.36 -25.02
C GLU A 294 6.90 2.75 -25.10
N ARG A 295 7.75 3.03 -24.09
CA ARG A 295 9.11 2.50 -24.05
C ARG A 295 9.15 0.98 -23.87
N ALA A 296 8.25 0.40 -23.09
CA ALA A 296 8.16 -1.05 -22.90
C ALA A 296 7.79 -1.76 -24.22
N ASP A 297 6.81 -1.24 -24.96
CA ASP A 297 6.39 -1.79 -26.24
C ASP A 297 7.49 -1.65 -27.32
N ASP A 298 8.20 -0.54 -27.36
CA ASP A 298 9.37 -0.33 -28.23
C ASP A 298 10.47 -1.36 -27.95
N VAL A 299 10.83 -1.56 -26.68
CA VAL A 299 11.84 -2.56 -26.25
C VAL A 299 11.37 -3.95 -26.63
N TRP A 300 10.11 -4.28 -26.40
CA TRP A 300 9.55 -5.55 -26.80
C TRP A 300 9.63 -5.79 -28.31
N ALA A 301 9.31 -4.80 -29.13
CA ALA A 301 9.31 -4.90 -30.57
C ALA A 301 10.75 -4.98 -31.14
N GLU A 302 11.62 -4.06 -30.74
CA GLU A 302 12.93 -3.85 -31.36
C GLU A 302 14.04 -4.71 -30.73
N HIS A 303 13.91 -5.07 -29.42
CA HIS A 303 14.97 -5.76 -28.68
C HIS A 303 14.68 -7.24 -28.40
N ARG A 304 13.65 -7.83 -28.96
CA ARG A 304 13.22 -9.21 -28.72
C ARG A 304 14.33 -10.26 -28.92
N ALA A 305 15.23 -10.03 -29.86
CA ALA A 305 16.28 -10.99 -30.20
C ALA A 305 17.29 -11.21 -29.07
N TRP A 306 17.56 -10.16 -28.26
CA TRP A 306 18.52 -10.19 -27.17
C TRP A 306 17.92 -9.90 -25.79
N GLY A 307 16.71 -9.32 -25.73
CA GLY A 307 16.05 -8.91 -24.50
C GLY A 307 15.53 -10.06 -23.63
N GLY A 308 15.63 -11.31 -24.07
CA GLY A 308 15.25 -12.49 -23.28
C GLY A 308 13.75 -12.75 -23.16
N VAL A 309 12.91 -12.04 -23.92
CA VAL A 309 11.44 -12.06 -23.73
C VAL A 309 10.66 -12.64 -24.92
N ARG A 310 11.36 -13.07 -25.98
CA ARG A 310 10.74 -13.52 -27.24
C ARG A 310 9.66 -14.59 -27.03
N ASP A 311 9.96 -15.60 -26.22
CA ASP A 311 9.07 -16.74 -25.97
C ASP A 311 8.29 -16.59 -24.65
N LEU A 312 8.63 -15.58 -23.86
CA LEU A 312 8.06 -15.36 -22.53
C LEU A 312 6.82 -14.46 -22.60
N ILE A 313 6.83 -13.45 -23.48
CA ILE A 313 5.78 -12.44 -23.61
C ILE A 313 5.32 -12.37 -25.07
N PRO A 314 4.21 -13.05 -25.42
CA PRO A 314 3.72 -13.12 -26.79
C PRO A 314 3.09 -11.82 -27.33
N GLU A 315 2.56 -10.96 -26.43
CA GLU A 315 1.90 -9.70 -26.77
C GLU A 315 2.72 -8.50 -26.25
N PRO A 316 2.50 -7.29 -26.80
CA PRO A 316 3.14 -6.07 -26.26
C PRO A 316 2.87 -5.92 -24.75
N PRO A 317 3.83 -5.45 -23.95
CA PRO A 317 3.67 -5.25 -22.50
C PRO A 317 2.45 -4.42 -22.11
N SER A 318 2.10 -3.38 -22.88
CA SER A 318 0.91 -2.55 -22.64
C SER A 318 -0.39 -3.36 -22.63
N THR A 319 -0.48 -4.48 -23.38
CA THR A 319 -1.65 -5.36 -23.38
C THR A 319 -1.90 -5.95 -22.00
N TYR A 320 -0.83 -6.36 -21.30
CA TYR A 320 -0.94 -6.92 -19.94
C TYR A 320 -1.26 -5.83 -18.93
N TYR A 321 -0.70 -4.64 -19.09
CA TYR A 321 -1.02 -3.49 -18.27
C TYR A 321 -2.53 -3.21 -18.29
N TYR A 322 -3.11 -2.97 -19.47
CA TYR A 322 -4.52 -2.64 -19.56
C TYR A 322 -5.46 -3.74 -19.04
N ARG A 323 -5.02 -4.98 -19.12
CA ARG A 323 -5.82 -6.12 -18.67
C ARG A 323 -5.78 -6.36 -17.15
N GLN A 324 -4.63 -6.13 -16.49
CA GLN A 324 -4.34 -6.69 -15.17
C GLN A 324 -3.81 -5.69 -14.14
N ILE A 325 -3.36 -4.50 -14.53
CA ILE A 325 -2.70 -3.54 -13.64
C ILE A 325 -3.62 -2.34 -13.38
N PHE A 326 -3.68 -1.96 -12.10
CA PHE A 326 -4.33 -0.74 -11.63
C PHE A 326 -3.27 0.19 -11.05
N CYS A 327 -3.41 1.48 -11.34
CA CYS A 327 -2.65 2.56 -10.74
C CYS A 327 -3.59 3.44 -9.92
N CYS A 328 -3.03 4.26 -9.04
CA CYS A 328 -3.80 5.23 -8.29
C CYS A 328 -3.17 6.62 -8.35
N PHE A 329 -3.93 7.62 -7.95
CA PHE A 329 -3.47 8.99 -7.87
C PHE A 329 -4.23 9.78 -6.80
N PHE A 330 -3.59 10.81 -6.25
CA PHE A 330 -4.23 11.83 -5.42
C PHE A 330 -3.99 13.25 -5.95
N ARG A 331 -2.80 13.57 -6.45
CA ARG A 331 -2.43 14.87 -7.06
C ARG A 331 -1.58 14.67 -8.29
N ASP A 332 -2.20 14.27 -9.40
CA ASP A 332 -1.51 13.98 -10.66
C ASP A 332 -2.30 14.52 -11.87
N LYS A 333 -2.18 15.83 -12.10
CA LYS A 333 -2.86 16.49 -13.24
C LYS A 333 -2.36 15.99 -14.59
N HIS A 334 -1.07 15.61 -14.68
CA HIS A 334 -0.51 15.09 -15.93
C HIS A 334 -1.07 13.70 -16.24
N GLY A 335 -1.15 12.84 -15.23
CA GLY A 335 -1.76 11.52 -15.36
C GLY A 335 -3.23 11.61 -15.79
N VAL A 336 -4.01 12.49 -15.16
CA VAL A 336 -5.41 12.74 -15.55
C VAL A 336 -5.53 13.30 -16.98
N ALA A 337 -4.64 14.20 -17.39
CA ALA A 337 -4.60 14.71 -18.77
C ALA A 337 -4.22 13.63 -19.79
N SER A 338 -3.60 12.55 -19.36
CA SER A 338 -3.11 11.44 -20.19
C SER A 338 -3.97 10.17 -20.08
N LEU A 339 -5.19 10.25 -19.56
CA LEU A 339 -6.08 9.09 -19.31
C LEU A 339 -6.35 8.22 -20.54
N ASP A 340 -6.27 8.77 -21.75
CA ASP A 340 -6.43 7.98 -22.97
C ASP A 340 -5.31 6.94 -23.17
N VAL A 341 -4.14 7.17 -22.56
CA VAL A 341 -3.00 6.23 -22.57
C VAL A 341 -2.84 5.53 -21.21
N VAL A 342 -3.04 6.22 -20.09
CA VAL A 342 -3.06 5.58 -18.75
C VAL A 342 -4.13 4.50 -18.66
N GLY A 343 -5.24 4.68 -19.36
CA GLY A 343 -6.39 3.78 -19.31
C GLY A 343 -7.44 4.24 -18.28
N ARG A 344 -8.59 4.65 -18.78
CA ARG A 344 -9.72 5.13 -17.95
C ARG A 344 -10.26 4.05 -17.01
N ASP A 345 -10.04 2.78 -17.35
CA ASP A 345 -10.44 1.61 -16.56
C ASP A 345 -9.32 1.13 -15.60
N ASN A 346 -8.11 1.68 -15.68
CA ASN A 346 -6.95 1.25 -14.90
C ASN A 346 -6.61 2.21 -13.76
N ALA A 347 -7.13 3.44 -13.77
CA ALA A 347 -6.85 4.45 -12.77
C ALA A 347 -7.89 4.47 -11.65
N THR A 348 -7.43 4.57 -10.40
CA THR A 348 -8.23 4.68 -9.17
C THR A 348 -7.76 5.90 -8.37
N PHE A 349 -8.58 6.35 -7.44
CA PHE A 349 -8.24 7.48 -6.56
C PHE A 349 -7.82 6.99 -5.17
N GLU A 350 -6.90 7.71 -4.54
CA GLU A 350 -6.44 7.47 -3.18
C GLU A 350 -6.44 8.76 -2.36
N THR A 351 -6.54 8.65 -1.04
CA THR A 351 -6.50 9.83 -0.14
C THR A 351 -5.26 9.89 0.72
N ASP A 352 -4.53 8.80 0.83
CA ASP A 352 -3.33 8.61 1.65
C ASP A 352 -3.52 9.06 3.11
N TYR A 353 -4.74 8.85 3.67
CA TYR A 353 -5.01 9.16 5.06
C TYR A 353 -4.30 8.16 5.98
N PRO A 354 -3.55 8.53 7.01
CA PRO A 354 -3.35 9.88 7.58
C PRO A 354 -1.97 10.49 7.30
N HIS A 355 -1.30 10.11 6.24
CA HIS A 355 0.07 10.53 5.92
C HIS A 355 0.19 12.01 5.55
N VAL A 356 1.43 12.49 5.41
CA VAL A 356 1.75 13.86 5.03
C VAL A 356 1.24 14.24 3.63
N ASP A 357 1.14 13.27 2.72
CA ASP A 357 0.63 13.48 1.37
C ASP A 357 -0.90 13.44 1.27
N SER A 358 -1.58 13.12 2.38
CA SER A 358 -3.03 13.05 2.41
C SER A 358 -3.73 14.29 1.83
N THR A 359 -4.83 14.02 1.15
CA THR A 359 -5.75 15.06 0.66
C THR A 359 -6.75 15.54 1.72
N PHE A 360 -6.78 14.92 2.91
CA PHE A 360 -7.64 15.30 4.03
C PHE A 360 -7.31 16.71 4.54
N PRO A 361 -8.29 17.57 4.90
CA PRO A 361 -9.75 17.37 4.81
C PRO A 361 -10.35 17.88 3.49
N HIS A 362 -9.57 18.07 2.44
CA HIS A 362 -9.94 18.72 1.18
C HIS A 362 -10.02 17.77 0.00
N THR A 363 -10.25 16.48 0.24
CA THR A 363 -10.26 15.45 -0.84
C THR A 363 -11.30 15.75 -1.92
N LYS A 364 -12.49 16.22 -1.53
CA LYS A 364 -13.54 16.59 -2.49
C LYS A 364 -13.10 17.69 -3.44
N GLU A 365 -12.48 18.73 -2.93
CA GLU A 365 -11.97 19.87 -3.70
C GLU A 365 -10.81 19.44 -4.61
N VAL A 366 -9.89 18.63 -4.09
CA VAL A 366 -8.78 18.07 -4.86
C VAL A 366 -9.30 17.20 -6.00
N ALA A 367 -10.23 16.30 -5.73
CA ALA A 367 -10.84 15.45 -6.75
C ALA A 367 -11.54 16.28 -7.83
N LEU A 368 -12.37 17.26 -7.45
CA LEU A 368 -13.07 18.15 -8.38
C LEU A 368 -12.10 18.93 -9.30
N ASP A 369 -10.98 19.42 -8.75
CA ASP A 369 -9.97 20.12 -9.53
C ASP A 369 -9.29 19.20 -10.57
N HIS A 370 -9.08 17.93 -10.21
CA HIS A 370 -8.43 16.96 -11.11
C HIS A 370 -9.36 16.45 -12.22
N VAL A 371 -10.64 16.19 -11.91
CA VAL A 371 -11.60 15.66 -12.89
C VAL A 371 -12.32 16.71 -13.70
N LYS A 372 -11.94 17.98 -13.55
CA LYS A 372 -12.56 19.08 -14.26
C LYS A 372 -12.47 18.91 -15.79
N GLY A 373 -13.65 18.89 -16.43
CA GLY A 373 -13.76 18.73 -17.89
C GLY A 373 -13.85 17.29 -18.39
N LEU A 374 -13.76 16.29 -17.49
CA LEU A 374 -14.05 14.89 -17.83
C LEU A 374 -15.57 14.66 -17.89
N ASP A 375 -15.98 13.65 -18.64
CA ASP A 375 -17.37 13.17 -18.68
C ASP A 375 -17.74 12.43 -17.39
N ASP A 376 -19.04 12.35 -17.09
CA ASP A 376 -19.56 11.77 -15.83
C ASP A 376 -19.21 10.29 -15.67
N GLU A 377 -19.14 9.51 -16.78
CA GLU A 377 -18.75 8.11 -16.74
C GLU A 377 -17.27 7.96 -16.32
N THR A 378 -16.39 8.74 -16.92
CA THR A 378 -14.96 8.74 -16.56
C THR A 378 -14.76 9.16 -15.10
N VAL A 379 -15.44 10.21 -14.64
CA VAL A 379 -15.40 10.64 -13.22
C VAL A 379 -15.84 9.51 -12.29
N TYR A 380 -16.96 8.85 -12.60
CA TYR A 380 -17.44 7.71 -11.80
C TYR A 380 -16.40 6.58 -11.74
N LYS A 381 -15.80 6.22 -12.88
CA LYS A 381 -14.76 5.19 -12.93
C LYS A 381 -13.58 5.51 -12.03
N LEU A 382 -13.04 6.71 -12.14
CA LEU A 382 -11.85 7.14 -11.38
C LEU A 382 -12.10 7.19 -9.87
N MET A 383 -13.23 7.76 -9.46
CA MET A 383 -13.52 7.99 -8.05
C MET A 383 -14.06 6.75 -7.33
N ARG A 384 -14.73 5.83 -8.06
CA ARG A 384 -15.50 4.75 -7.43
C ARG A 384 -15.50 3.45 -8.23
N GLY A 385 -15.92 3.48 -9.47
CA GLY A 385 -16.25 2.28 -10.26
C GLY A 385 -15.05 1.35 -10.47
N ASN A 386 -13.86 1.89 -10.72
CA ASN A 386 -12.65 1.06 -10.90
C ASN A 386 -12.23 0.37 -9.61
N ALA A 387 -12.35 1.03 -8.46
CA ALA A 387 -12.07 0.41 -7.16
C ALA A 387 -13.06 -0.74 -6.86
N ILE A 388 -14.35 -0.55 -7.14
CA ILE A 388 -15.37 -1.60 -7.02
C ILE A 388 -15.01 -2.80 -7.90
N ARG A 389 -14.68 -2.57 -9.19
CA ARG A 389 -14.31 -3.63 -10.12
C ARG A 389 -13.00 -4.32 -9.75
N MET A 390 -12.01 -3.55 -9.30
CA MET A 390 -10.71 -4.06 -8.86
C MET A 390 -10.87 -5.02 -7.67
N LEU A 391 -11.54 -4.56 -6.62
CA LEU A 391 -11.65 -5.26 -5.33
C LEU A 391 -12.88 -6.19 -5.24
N GLY A 392 -13.77 -6.15 -6.24
CA GLY A 392 -15.00 -6.96 -6.22
C GLY A 392 -15.96 -6.56 -5.10
N LEU A 393 -16.08 -5.25 -4.83
CA LEU A 393 -16.93 -4.72 -3.75
C LEU A 393 -18.41 -4.80 -4.14
N ASP A 394 -19.25 -5.03 -3.13
CA ASP A 394 -20.71 -5.15 -3.28
C ASP A 394 -21.42 -3.87 -2.75
N LEU A 395 -21.09 -2.73 -3.34
CA LEU A 395 -21.56 -1.41 -2.90
C LEU A 395 -22.70 -0.83 -3.75
N ASP A 396 -23.06 -1.48 -4.86
CA ASP A 396 -24.09 -1.01 -5.80
C ASP A 396 -25.41 -1.85 -5.71
N ARG A 397 -25.61 -2.59 -4.61
CA ARG A 397 -26.84 -3.37 -4.36
C ARG A 397 -27.85 -2.61 -3.57
#